data_2381b3812a31631bb4b51cb3934bcb43
#
_entry.id   2381b3812a31631bb4b51cb3934bcb43
#
_cell.length_a   1.000
_cell.length_b   1.000
_cell.length_c   1.000
_cell.angle_alpha   90.00
_cell.angle_beta   90.00
_cell.angle_gamma   90.00
#
_symmetry.space_group_name_H-M   'P 1'
#
loop_
_entity.id
_entity.type
_entity.pdbx_description
1 polymer ?
#
loop_
_entity_poly.entity_id
_entity_poly.type
_entity_poly.pdbx_seq_one_letter_code
_entity_poly.pdbx_strand_id
1 'polypeptide(L)'
;MLEKKATDAKGTLTFDSDLPHGKYYVKEEVRKAGYLPNEEVWNVDATYENQNLAKIELNKEVENQPTETRITKTDATTGNELEGAKLQVIDKDGNVVEEWVSSKEEHVIYGLPEGSYTLHEELAPYEDGYVSASDVTFEVKEDGSVTKVEMKDEYSKVEISKTDLTTGKELEGAKLQIIRKDGTVLEAVSYTHLTLPTILR
;
A
#
# COMPACT_ATOMS: atom_id res chain seq x y z
N MET A 1 -27.26 2.92 30.81
CA MET A 1 -25.95 2.34 30.54
C MET A 1 -25.42 1.79 31.86
N LEU A 2 -25.01 0.53 31.86
CA LEU A 2 -24.50 -0.11 33.09
C LEU A 2 -22.98 0.08 33.24
N GLU A 3 -22.22 -0.22 32.21
CA GLU A 3 -20.77 -0.19 32.28
C GLU A 3 -20.14 0.12 30.90
N LYS A 4 -18.97 0.81 30.89
CA LYS A 4 -18.13 1.00 29.73
C LYS A 4 -16.72 0.50 30.05
N LYS A 5 -16.15 -0.34 29.19
CA LYS A 5 -14.79 -0.82 29.31
C LYS A 5 -14.13 -0.90 27.93
N ALA A 6 -12.80 -0.80 27.92
CA ALA A 6 -11.99 -1.11 26.74
C ALA A 6 -11.46 -2.54 26.82
N THR A 7 -11.25 -3.17 25.68
CA THR A 7 -10.56 -4.45 25.58
C THR A 7 -9.09 -4.31 26.02
N ASP A 8 -8.56 -5.37 26.61
CA ASP A 8 -7.14 -5.48 26.98
C ASP A 8 -6.24 -5.76 25.75
N ALA A 9 -4.94 -5.98 25.99
CA ALA A 9 -3.97 -6.29 24.93
C ALA A 9 -4.24 -7.61 24.17
N LYS A 10 -5.11 -8.47 24.71
CA LYS A 10 -5.54 -9.73 24.06
C LYS A 10 -6.87 -9.59 23.33
N GLY A 11 -7.45 -8.38 23.29
CA GLY A 11 -8.74 -8.13 22.69
C GLY A 11 -9.93 -8.58 23.57
N THR A 12 -9.69 -8.92 24.84
CA THR A 12 -10.73 -9.37 25.77
C THR A 12 -11.14 -8.30 26.76
N LEU A 13 -12.38 -8.34 27.18
CA LEU A 13 -12.87 -7.58 28.32
C LEU A 13 -13.86 -8.42 29.12
N THR A 14 -13.97 -8.13 30.41
CA THR A 14 -14.99 -8.69 31.30
C THR A 14 -15.71 -7.54 31.95
N PHE A 15 -17.03 -7.55 31.89
CA PHE A 15 -17.87 -6.66 32.68
C PHE A 15 -17.97 -7.18 34.10
N ASP A 16 -17.74 -6.32 35.09
CA ASP A 16 -17.72 -6.69 36.49
C ASP A 16 -19.04 -6.33 37.20
N SER A 17 -19.91 -5.62 36.51
CA SER A 17 -21.23 -5.27 37.05
C SER A 17 -22.08 -6.50 37.25
N ASP A 18 -22.69 -6.64 38.43
CA ASP A 18 -23.75 -7.61 38.65
C ASP A 18 -24.90 -7.32 37.69
N LEU A 19 -25.24 -8.29 36.87
CA LEU A 19 -26.35 -8.20 35.93
C LEU A 19 -27.61 -8.80 36.59
N PRO A 20 -28.60 -7.98 37.00
CA PRO A 20 -29.88 -8.50 37.37
C PRO A 20 -30.51 -9.37 36.28
N HIS A 21 -31.41 -10.26 36.64
CA HIS A 21 -32.15 -11.08 35.67
C HIS A 21 -32.78 -10.20 34.58
N GLY A 22 -32.42 -10.40 33.32
CA GLY A 22 -32.93 -9.54 32.25
C GLY A 22 -32.19 -9.72 30.91
N LYS A 23 -32.64 -8.91 29.96
CA LYS A 23 -32.06 -8.85 28.63
C LYS A 23 -31.25 -7.58 28.48
N TYR A 24 -30.06 -7.72 27.98
CA TYR A 24 -29.09 -6.65 27.81
C TYR A 24 -28.57 -6.61 26.36
N TYR A 25 -27.84 -5.58 26.03
CA TYR A 25 -27.09 -5.52 24.78
C TYR A 25 -25.72 -4.89 25.02
N VAL A 26 -24.78 -5.31 24.21
CA VAL A 26 -23.42 -4.74 24.10
C VAL A 26 -23.27 -4.11 22.70
N LYS A 27 -22.64 -2.98 22.62
CA LYS A 27 -22.26 -2.35 21.36
C LYS A 27 -20.87 -1.75 21.48
N GLU A 28 -20.16 -1.68 20.37
CA GLU A 28 -18.93 -0.91 20.27
C GLU A 28 -19.27 0.58 20.22
N GLU A 29 -18.59 1.39 21.02
CA GLU A 29 -18.78 2.85 21.04
C GLU A 29 -17.60 3.59 20.44
N VAL A 30 -16.38 3.05 20.62
CA VAL A 30 -15.13 3.58 20.08
C VAL A 30 -14.34 2.42 19.52
N ARG A 31 -14.08 2.45 18.21
CA ARG A 31 -13.27 1.46 17.52
C ARG A 31 -11.76 1.75 17.65
N LYS A 32 -10.95 0.76 17.44
CA LYS A 32 -9.51 0.93 17.23
C LYS A 32 -9.27 1.58 15.86
N ALA A 33 -8.37 2.56 15.79
CA ALA A 33 -7.96 3.17 14.53
C ALA A 33 -7.46 2.09 13.53
N GLY A 34 -7.80 2.24 12.25
CA GLY A 34 -7.52 1.26 11.21
C GLY A 34 -8.56 0.14 11.07
N TYR A 35 -9.67 0.23 11.79
CA TYR A 35 -10.79 -0.70 11.67
C TYR A 35 -12.06 0.03 11.28
N LEU A 36 -12.94 -0.65 10.55
CA LEU A 36 -14.23 -0.11 10.15
C LEU A 36 -15.16 0.05 11.35
N PRO A 37 -16.11 1.00 11.31
CA PRO A 37 -17.16 1.10 12.32
C PRO A 37 -17.96 -0.20 12.38
N ASN A 38 -18.18 -0.71 13.60
CA ASN A 38 -19.06 -1.82 13.81
C ASN A 38 -20.31 -1.32 14.57
N GLU A 39 -21.42 -1.20 13.84
CA GLU A 39 -22.69 -0.73 14.40
C GLU A 39 -23.56 -1.88 14.93
N GLU A 40 -23.03 -3.11 14.94
CA GLU A 40 -23.76 -4.27 15.42
C GLU A 40 -24.06 -4.14 16.92
N VAL A 41 -25.26 -4.53 17.29
CA VAL A 41 -25.71 -4.61 18.67
C VAL A 41 -25.84 -6.07 19.06
N TRP A 42 -25.07 -6.49 20.06
CA TRP A 42 -25.04 -7.88 20.52
C TRP A 42 -25.95 -8.07 21.70
N ASN A 43 -27.01 -8.86 21.52
CA ASN A 43 -27.95 -9.15 22.59
C ASN A 43 -27.37 -10.17 23.58
N VAL A 44 -27.50 -9.88 24.86
CA VAL A 44 -27.08 -10.72 25.98
C VAL A 44 -28.30 -11.04 26.81
N ASP A 45 -28.69 -12.31 26.87
CA ASP A 45 -29.80 -12.77 27.66
C ASP A 45 -29.30 -13.37 28.99
N ALA A 46 -29.45 -12.60 30.07
CA ALA A 46 -29.11 -13.02 31.43
C ALA A 46 -30.36 -13.55 32.17
N THR A 47 -31.26 -14.19 31.43
CA THR A 47 -32.42 -14.86 32.02
C THR A 47 -32.07 -16.32 32.31
N TYR A 48 -32.53 -16.84 33.46
CA TYR A 48 -32.33 -18.22 33.84
C TYR A 48 -33.62 -18.78 34.47
N GLU A 49 -33.88 -20.06 34.24
CA GLU A 49 -35.15 -20.70 34.61
C GLU A 49 -35.14 -21.25 36.04
N ASN A 50 -33.98 -21.35 36.71
CA ASN A 50 -33.93 -21.87 38.07
C ASN A 50 -32.85 -21.13 38.91
N GLN A 51 -33.09 -21.08 40.21
CA GLN A 51 -32.25 -20.35 41.19
C GLN A 51 -31.05 -21.13 41.69
N ASN A 52 -30.72 -22.29 41.11
CA ASN A 52 -29.62 -23.14 41.56
C ASN A 52 -28.29 -22.90 40.81
N LEU A 53 -28.25 -21.97 39.87
CA LEU A 53 -27.05 -21.58 39.18
C LEU A 53 -26.31 -20.52 39.98
N ALA A 54 -25.10 -20.88 40.46
CA ALA A 54 -24.25 -19.97 41.23
C ALA A 54 -23.63 -18.87 40.38
N LYS A 55 -23.49 -19.07 39.08
CA LYS A 55 -22.88 -18.15 38.12
C LYS A 55 -23.35 -18.45 36.69
N ILE A 56 -23.66 -17.41 35.94
CA ILE A 56 -23.88 -17.50 34.48
C ILE A 56 -22.68 -16.85 33.79
N GLU A 57 -22.01 -17.61 32.97
CA GLU A 57 -20.93 -17.09 32.10
C GLU A 57 -21.46 -16.95 30.67
N LEU A 58 -21.43 -15.74 30.15
CA LEU A 58 -21.84 -15.41 28.78
C LEU A 58 -20.60 -14.96 28.01
N ASN A 59 -20.23 -15.73 27.02
CA ASN A 59 -19.10 -15.42 26.12
C ASN A 59 -19.65 -15.00 24.76
N LYS A 60 -19.15 -13.92 24.22
CA LYS A 60 -19.47 -13.44 22.88
C LYS A 60 -18.17 -13.05 22.17
N GLU A 61 -17.95 -13.56 20.99
CA GLU A 61 -16.90 -13.16 20.09
C GLU A 61 -17.43 -12.12 19.11
N VAL A 62 -16.63 -11.10 18.88
CA VAL A 62 -16.95 -9.96 18.00
C VAL A 62 -15.77 -9.69 17.12
N GLU A 63 -16.00 -9.63 15.81
CA GLU A 63 -14.98 -9.39 14.82
C GLU A 63 -15.12 -8.00 14.23
N ASN A 64 -14.01 -7.28 14.10
CA ASN A 64 -13.93 -6.00 13.39
C ASN A 64 -13.13 -6.15 12.11
N GLN A 65 -13.63 -5.56 11.04
CA GLN A 65 -12.96 -5.56 9.75
C GLN A 65 -11.91 -4.44 9.70
N PRO A 66 -10.63 -4.73 9.38
CA PRO A 66 -9.63 -3.71 9.16
C PRO A 66 -9.90 -2.94 7.86
N THR A 67 -9.34 -1.74 7.74
CA THR A 67 -9.16 -1.06 6.45
C THR A 67 -8.26 -1.89 5.54
N GLU A 68 -8.42 -1.74 4.23
CA GLU A 68 -7.60 -2.45 3.24
C GLU A 68 -7.03 -1.46 2.23
N THR A 69 -5.70 -1.49 2.05
CA THR A 69 -4.99 -0.70 1.05
C THR A 69 -4.20 -1.64 0.16
N ARG A 70 -4.40 -1.53 -1.16
CA ARG A 70 -3.72 -2.32 -2.19
C ARG A 70 -2.79 -1.44 -2.98
N ILE A 71 -1.53 -1.81 -3.07
CA ILE A 71 -0.49 -1.04 -3.73
C ILE A 71 0.12 -1.89 -4.84
N THR A 72 0.11 -1.35 -6.06
CA THR A 72 0.75 -1.93 -7.22
C THR A 72 1.97 -1.09 -7.61
N LYS A 73 3.09 -1.76 -7.93
CA LYS A 73 4.28 -1.15 -8.47
C LYS A 73 4.48 -1.69 -9.88
N THR A 74 4.32 -0.85 -10.90
CA THR A 74 4.24 -1.32 -12.29
C THR A 74 5.27 -0.66 -13.19
N ASP A 75 5.68 -1.37 -14.24
CA ASP A 75 6.40 -0.83 -15.37
C ASP A 75 5.46 0.02 -16.21
N ALA A 76 5.79 1.29 -16.41
CA ALA A 76 4.95 2.26 -17.15
C ALA A 76 4.73 1.89 -18.62
N THR A 77 5.59 1.07 -19.22
CA THR A 77 5.49 0.66 -20.62
C THR A 77 4.62 -0.58 -20.80
N THR A 78 4.80 -1.58 -19.93
CA THR A 78 4.13 -2.88 -20.07
C THR A 78 2.87 -3.00 -19.21
N GLY A 79 2.77 -2.20 -18.14
CA GLY A 79 1.73 -2.28 -17.13
C GLY A 79 1.82 -3.50 -16.21
N ASN A 80 2.91 -4.29 -16.33
CA ASN A 80 3.12 -5.45 -15.46
C ASN A 80 3.70 -5.02 -14.11
N GLU A 81 3.43 -5.81 -13.07
CA GLU A 81 4.08 -5.64 -11.77
C GLU A 81 5.59 -5.65 -11.91
N LEU A 82 6.24 -4.71 -11.21
CA LEU A 82 7.68 -4.49 -11.22
C LEU A 82 8.29 -4.95 -9.90
N GLU A 83 9.18 -5.93 -9.97
CA GLU A 83 9.90 -6.50 -8.84
C GLU A 83 11.17 -5.71 -8.50
N GLY A 84 11.53 -5.63 -7.23
CA GLY A 84 12.82 -5.13 -6.76
C GLY A 84 12.86 -3.66 -6.35
N ALA A 85 11.77 -2.91 -6.46
CA ALA A 85 11.67 -1.56 -5.95
C ALA A 85 11.53 -1.56 -4.42
N LYS A 86 12.31 -0.74 -3.71
CA LYS A 86 12.16 -0.54 -2.27
C LYS A 86 11.18 0.59 -2.01
N LEU A 87 10.06 0.28 -1.37
CA LEU A 87 8.93 1.15 -1.17
C LEU A 87 8.64 1.39 0.30
N GLN A 88 8.12 2.57 0.60
CA GLN A 88 7.70 3.00 1.93
C GLN A 88 6.34 3.68 1.88
N VAL A 89 5.48 3.39 2.86
CA VAL A 89 4.31 4.20 3.16
C VAL A 89 4.64 5.10 4.34
N ILE A 90 4.46 6.40 4.14
CA ILE A 90 4.81 7.44 5.10
C ILE A 90 3.53 8.16 5.53
N ASP A 91 3.34 8.33 6.84
CA ASP A 91 2.20 9.05 7.38
C ASP A 91 2.37 10.58 7.25
N LYS A 92 1.33 11.33 7.61
CA LYS A 92 1.32 12.82 7.58
C LYS A 92 2.37 13.47 8.50
N ASP A 93 2.89 12.73 9.48
CA ASP A 93 3.87 13.21 10.45
C ASP A 93 5.31 12.85 10.02
N GLY A 94 5.47 12.18 8.87
CA GLY A 94 6.75 11.78 8.29
C GLY A 94 7.27 10.45 8.82
N ASN A 95 6.48 9.67 9.54
CA ASN A 95 6.89 8.36 10.01
C ASN A 95 6.65 7.29 8.94
N VAL A 96 7.63 6.41 8.73
CA VAL A 96 7.46 5.22 7.91
C VAL A 96 6.58 4.23 8.69
N VAL A 97 5.40 3.93 8.14
CA VAL A 97 4.43 3.00 8.75
C VAL A 97 4.48 1.61 8.13
N GLU A 98 5.00 1.51 6.90
CA GLU A 98 5.21 0.24 6.19
C GLU A 98 6.41 0.37 5.26
N GLU A 99 7.22 -0.70 5.13
CA GLU A 99 8.37 -0.77 4.21
C GLU A 99 8.48 -2.18 3.64
N TRP A 100 8.66 -2.30 2.30
CA TRP A 100 8.82 -3.59 1.63
C TRP A 100 9.59 -3.46 0.32
N VAL A 101 9.94 -4.60 -0.27
CA VAL A 101 10.46 -4.68 -1.63
C VAL A 101 9.35 -5.22 -2.52
N SER A 102 9.10 -4.54 -3.65
CA SER A 102 8.04 -4.93 -4.59
C SER A 102 8.31 -6.31 -5.20
N SER A 103 7.22 -7.00 -5.51
CA SER A 103 7.21 -8.35 -6.11
C SER A 103 6.36 -8.33 -7.38
N LYS A 104 6.07 -9.52 -7.92
CA LYS A 104 5.17 -9.70 -9.07
C LYS A 104 3.68 -9.68 -8.71
N GLU A 105 3.37 -9.33 -7.48
CA GLU A 105 2.02 -9.26 -6.93
C GLU A 105 1.81 -7.93 -6.22
N GLU A 106 0.56 -7.47 -6.16
CA GLU A 106 0.20 -6.29 -5.37
C GLU A 106 0.54 -6.49 -3.89
N HIS A 107 0.97 -5.43 -3.23
CA HIS A 107 1.18 -5.41 -1.78
C HIS A 107 -0.10 -4.96 -1.07
N VAL A 108 -0.54 -5.74 -0.09
CA VAL A 108 -1.79 -5.46 0.65
C VAL A 108 -1.46 -5.12 2.10
N ILE A 109 -1.91 -3.94 2.54
CA ILE A 109 -1.75 -3.46 3.90
C ILE A 109 -3.13 -3.43 4.56
N TYR A 110 -3.23 -4.05 5.73
CA TYR A 110 -4.43 -4.02 6.55
C TYR A 110 -4.26 -3.15 7.78
N GLY A 111 -5.31 -2.43 8.14
CA GLY A 111 -5.37 -1.71 9.40
C GLY A 111 -4.68 -0.35 9.41
N LEU A 112 -4.42 0.26 8.23
CA LEU A 112 -4.00 1.66 8.19
C LEU A 112 -5.14 2.55 8.73
N PRO A 113 -4.89 3.42 9.72
CA PRO A 113 -5.85 4.41 10.17
C PRO A 113 -6.34 5.32 9.05
N GLU A 114 -7.52 5.89 9.23
CA GLU A 114 -8.00 6.96 8.34
C GLU A 114 -7.02 8.13 8.33
N GLY A 115 -6.65 8.57 7.13
CA GLY A 115 -5.70 9.68 6.98
C GLY A 115 -5.04 9.74 5.61
N SER A 116 -4.17 10.75 5.46
CA SER A 116 -3.36 10.97 4.27
C SER A 116 -2.00 10.33 4.44
N TYR A 117 -1.54 9.66 3.39
CA TYR A 117 -0.28 8.94 3.32
C TYR A 117 0.46 9.27 2.03
N THR A 118 1.76 9.02 2.03
CA THR A 118 2.62 9.11 0.86
C THR A 118 3.26 7.76 0.61
N LEU A 119 3.09 7.24 -0.62
CA LEU A 119 3.89 6.13 -1.13
C LEU A 119 5.17 6.73 -1.71
N HIS A 120 6.30 6.36 -1.14
CA HIS A 120 7.64 6.80 -1.52
C HIS A 120 8.46 5.63 -2.03
N GLU A 121 9.21 5.85 -3.10
CA GLU A 121 10.19 4.89 -3.59
C GLU A 121 11.59 5.29 -3.10
N GLU A 122 12.13 4.55 -2.16
CA GLU A 122 13.47 4.76 -1.66
C GLU A 122 14.53 4.34 -2.69
N LEU A 123 14.26 3.25 -3.43
CA LEU A 123 15.17 2.72 -4.45
C LEU A 123 14.38 2.02 -5.55
N ALA A 124 14.56 2.51 -6.78
CA ALA A 124 14.09 1.82 -7.98
C ALA A 124 15.00 0.63 -8.33
N PRO A 125 14.53 -0.34 -9.13
CA PRO A 125 15.38 -1.41 -9.68
C PRO A 125 16.31 -0.85 -10.78
N TYR A 126 17.27 -0.04 -10.37
CA TYR A 126 18.15 0.74 -11.24
C TYR A 126 19.09 -0.16 -12.08
N GLU A 127 19.42 -1.37 -11.59
CA GLU A 127 20.24 -2.33 -12.33
C GLU A 127 19.54 -2.81 -13.61
N ASP A 128 18.21 -2.80 -13.60
CA ASP A 128 17.35 -3.12 -14.75
C ASP A 128 17.06 -1.89 -15.64
N GLY A 129 17.60 -0.72 -15.28
CA GLY A 129 17.51 0.51 -16.07
C GLY A 129 16.32 1.42 -15.72
N TYR A 130 15.62 1.15 -14.64
CA TYR A 130 14.52 1.99 -14.16
C TYR A 130 15.01 3.24 -13.42
N VAL A 131 14.21 4.29 -13.47
CA VAL A 131 14.39 5.51 -12.68
C VAL A 131 13.31 5.61 -11.63
N SER A 132 13.66 6.17 -10.48
CA SER A 132 12.71 6.31 -9.37
C SER A 132 11.49 7.14 -9.77
N ALA A 133 10.33 6.66 -9.38
CA ALA A 133 9.08 7.36 -9.54
C ALA A 133 8.96 8.56 -8.58
N SER A 134 8.09 9.50 -8.93
CA SER A 134 7.67 10.54 -7.99
C SER A 134 6.75 9.96 -6.92
N ASP A 135 6.77 10.57 -5.75
CA ASP A 135 5.89 10.23 -4.65
C ASP A 135 4.41 10.27 -5.06
N VAL A 136 3.62 9.33 -4.55
CA VAL A 136 2.18 9.25 -4.76
C VAL A 136 1.46 9.45 -3.43
N THR A 137 0.65 10.50 -3.31
CA THR A 137 -0.18 10.73 -2.13
C THR A 137 -1.53 10.01 -2.26
N PHE A 138 -2.04 9.44 -1.19
CA PHE A 138 -3.32 8.76 -1.16
C PHE A 138 -4.02 8.95 0.20
N GLU A 139 -5.31 8.69 0.23
CA GLU A 139 -6.13 8.77 1.44
C GLU A 139 -6.73 7.40 1.76
N VAL A 140 -6.64 7.02 3.02
CA VAL A 140 -7.33 5.86 3.59
C VAL A 140 -8.60 6.34 4.28
N LYS A 141 -9.71 5.65 4.01
CA LYS A 141 -11.02 5.90 4.63
C LYS A 141 -11.46 4.68 5.41
N GLU A 142 -12.11 4.92 6.52
CA GLU A 142 -12.72 3.86 7.34
C GLU A 142 -14.20 3.68 6.99
N ASP A 143 -14.54 3.69 5.69
CA ASP A 143 -15.91 3.56 5.14
C ASP A 143 -16.18 2.20 4.47
N GLY A 144 -15.21 1.29 4.53
CA GLY A 144 -15.28 -0.04 3.90
C GLY A 144 -14.80 -0.07 2.45
N SER A 145 -14.43 1.07 1.87
CA SER A 145 -13.81 1.09 0.55
C SER A 145 -12.38 0.57 0.60
N VAL A 146 -11.96 -0.19 -0.43
CA VAL A 146 -10.58 -0.61 -0.62
C VAL A 146 -9.81 0.54 -1.26
N THR A 147 -8.77 1.03 -0.58
CA THR A 147 -7.87 2.04 -1.15
C THR A 147 -6.94 1.38 -2.15
N LYS A 148 -6.89 1.90 -3.39
CA LYS A 148 -5.99 1.41 -4.45
C LYS A 148 -4.99 2.48 -4.83
N VAL A 149 -3.71 2.12 -4.84
CA VAL A 149 -2.59 3.01 -5.15
C VAL A 149 -1.71 2.35 -6.19
N GLU A 150 -1.36 3.07 -7.23
CA GLU A 150 -0.44 2.61 -8.27
C GLU A 150 0.75 3.56 -8.38
N MET A 151 1.96 3.00 -8.41
CA MET A 151 3.20 3.73 -8.70
C MET A 151 3.88 3.09 -9.89
N LYS A 152 4.34 3.94 -10.83
CA LYS A 152 4.91 3.50 -12.12
C LYS A 152 6.35 3.94 -12.26
N ASP A 153 7.21 3.02 -12.67
CA ASP A 153 8.57 3.36 -13.07
C ASP A 153 8.71 3.39 -14.58
N GLU A 154 9.54 4.32 -15.04
CA GLU A 154 9.95 4.41 -16.42
C GLU A 154 11.41 3.99 -16.56
N TYR A 155 11.76 3.52 -17.76
CA TYR A 155 13.16 3.30 -18.12
C TYR A 155 13.89 4.63 -18.32
N SER A 156 15.19 4.63 -18.02
CA SER A 156 16.09 5.70 -18.45
C SER A 156 16.06 5.84 -19.97
N LYS A 157 15.87 7.07 -20.46
CA LYS A 157 15.88 7.38 -21.88
C LYS A 157 17.15 8.15 -22.21
N VAL A 158 17.86 7.72 -23.24
CA VAL A 158 19.05 8.42 -23.77
C VAL A 158 18.73 8.89 -25.17
N GLU A 159 18.79 10.20 -25.40
CA GLU A 159 18.66 10.81 -26.72
C GLU A 159 20.04 11.25 -27.20
N ILE A 160 20.43 10.83 -28.41
CA ILE A 160 21.70 11.15 -28.99
C ILE A 160 21.45 11.79 -30.36
N SER A 161 21.91 13.01 -30.54
CA SER A 161 21.96 13.69 -31.86
C SER A 161 23.38 13.77 -32.40
N LYS A 162 23.52 13.57 -33.69
CA LYS A 162 24.79 13.78 -34.43
C LYS A 162 24.61 14.93 -35.37
N THR A 163 25.40 16.00 -35.19
CA THR A 163 25.30 17.21 -36.00
C THR A 163 26.61 17.55 -36.71
N ASP A 164 26.51 18.20 -37.86
CA ASP A 164 27.62 18.85 -38.54
C ASP A 164 28.06 20.11 -37.79
N LEU A 165 29.32 20.21 -37.48
CA LEU A 165 29.88 21.32 -36.69
C LEU A 165 29.74 22.68 -37.38
N THR A 166 29.80 22.69 -38.75
CA THR A 166 29.80 23.92 -39.54
C THR A 166 28.39 24.43 -39.78
N THR A 167 27.48 23.54 -40.08
CA THR A 167 26.10 23.90 -40.48
C THR A 167 25.07 23.78 -39.35
N GLY A 168 25.41 23.07 -38.26
CA GLY A 168 24.50 22.74 -37.18
C GLY A 168 23.38 21.75 -37.56
N LYS A 169 23.41 21.25 -38.80
CA LYS A 169 22.42 20.29 -39.30
C LYS A 169 22.73 18.87 -38.82
N GLU A 170 21.71 18.07 -38.67
CA GLU A 170 21.86 16.66 -38.36
C GLU A 170 22.60 15.90 -39.48
N LEU A 171 23.47 14.98 -39.09
CA LEU A 171 24.26 14.14 -39.99
C LEU A 171 23.64 12.76 -40.10
N GLU A 172 23.07 12.48 -41.27
CA GLU A 172 22.52 11.19 -41.63
C GLU A 172 23.61 10.16 -41.94
N GLY A 173 23.34 8.87 -41.65
CA GLY A 173 24.24 7.75 -42.01
C GLY A 173 25.36 7.45 -41.01
N ALA A 174 25.46 8.18 -39.91
CA ALA A 174 26.42 7.84 -38.86
C ALA A 174 25.99 6.55 -38.15
N LYS A 175 26.96 5.65 -37.90
CA LYS A 175 26.76 4.46 -37.06
C LYS A 175 27.26 4.76 -35.66
N LEU A 176 26.40 4.64 -34.68
CA LEU A 176 26.67 4.88 -33.27
C LEU A 176 26.46 3.60 -32.47
N GLN A 177 27.19 3.45 -31.38
CA GLN A 177 27.09 2.33 -30.45
C GLN A 177 27.04 2.87 -29.02
N ILE A 178 26.19 2.29 -28.20
CA ILE A 178 26.25 2.48 -26.75
C ILE A 178 27.04 1.31 -26.18
N ILE A 179 28.15 1.63 -25.51
CA ILE A 179 29.11 0.65 -25.00
C ILE A 179 29.25 0.84 -23.49
N ARG A 180 29.11 -0.21 -22.69
CA ARG A 180 29.43 -0.19 -21.28
C ARG A 180 30.90 0.03 -21.02
N LYS A 181 31.27 0.45 -19.79
CA LYS A 181 32.68 0.63 -19.41
C LYS A 181 33.52 -0.65 -19.51
N ASP A 182 32.90 -1.82 -19.41
CA ASP A 182 33.53 -3.12 -19.59
C ASP A 182 33.77 -3.52 -21.07
N GLY A 183 33.32 -2.69 -22.02
CA GLY A 183 33.41 -2.93 -23.45
C GLY A 183 32.21 -3.66 -24.07
N THR A 184 31.20 -4.01 -23.29
CA THR A 184 29.99 -4.65 -23.81
C THR A 184 29.18 -3.67 -24.64
N VAL A 185 28.88 -4.01 -25.91
CA VAL A 185 27.97 -3.23 -26.76
C VAL A 185 26.53 -3.54 -26.34
N LEU A 186 25.81 -2.51 -25.90
CA LEU A 186 24.40 -2.61 -25.52
C LEU A 186 23.50 -2.47 -26.74
N GLU A 187 23.82 -1.49 -27.60
CA GLU A 187 23.02 -1.18 -28.77
C GLU A 187 23.88 -0.60 -29.88
N ALA A 188 23.61 -0.94 -31.14
CA ALA A 188 24.21 -0.35 -32.30
C ALA A 188 23.11 0.15 -33.23
N VAL A 189 23.02 1.47 -33.42
CA VAL A 189 22.04 2.12 -34.28
C VAL A 189 22.69 2.82 -35.46
N SER A 190 22.05 2.72 -36.63
CA SER A 190 22.37 3.60 -37.77
C SER A 190 21.50 4.84 -37.68
N TYR A 191 22.13 6.00 -37.64
CA TYR A 191 21.43 7.27 -37.57
C TYR A 191 20.68 7.56 -38.87
N THR A 192 19.38 7.46 -38.87
CA THR A 192 18.47 7.78 -39.97
C THR A 192 17.43 8.78 -39.50
N HIS A 193 17.79 10.03 -39.28
CA HIS A 193 16.90 11.17 -39.06
C HIS A 193 15.60 10.88 -38.24
N LEU A 194 15.70 10.11 -37.15
CA LEU A 194 14.57 9.82 -36.27
C LEU A 194 15.07 9.82 -34.82
N THR A 195 14.41 10.64 -34.00
CA THR A 195 14.45 10.48 -32.54
C THR A 195 13.90 9.10 -32.19
N LEU A 196 14.76 8.15 -31.90
CA LEU A 196 14.35 6.87 -31.36
C LEU A 196 14.44 6.98 -29.84
N PRO A 197 13.33 6.82 -29.11
CA PRO A 197 13.43 6.51 -27.70
C PRO A 197 14.08 5.13 -27.58
N THR A 198 15.34 5.08 -27.19
CA THR A 198 16.02 3.81 -26.93
C THR A 198 15.56 3.31 -25.57
N ILE A 199 14.69 2.32 -25.57
CA ILE A 199 14.35 1.57 -24.37
C ILE A 199 15.46 0.53 -24.19
N LEU A 200 16.35 0.75 -23.24
CA LEU A 200 17.33 -0.25 -22.82
C LEU A 200 16.58 -1.30 -21.98
N ARG A 201 16.51 -2.51 -22.49
CA ARG A 201 16.08 -3.70 -21.72
C ARG A 201 17.28 -4.40 -21.12
#